data_95ee5902b2e7ce56b5bce62f63893cc9
#
_entry.id   95ee5902b2e7ce56b5bce62f63893cc9
#
_cell.length_a   1.000
_cell.length_b   1.000
_cell.length_c   1.000
_cell.angle_alpha   90.00
_cell.angle_beta   90.00
_cell.angle_gamma   90.00
#
_symmetry.space_group_name_H-M   'P 1'
#
loop_
_entity.id
_entity.type
_entity.pdbx_description
1 polymer ?
#
loop_
_entity_poly.entity_id
_entity_poly.type
_entity_poly.pdbx_seq_one_letter_code
_entity_poly.pdbx_strand_id
1 'polypeptide(L)'
;MYPLLPLQLFNLRKKLNTAKKKNDINTIKELSVVAKNLATKLANESKELFEQDEILGEDFHSMLLAIQNLIEYLNKNYIEDENLEEEVNIMTKSLYDPEVEKKGIEKGIEQGIEQGIKQGMKQGIEQNQAEIVLNMLGEGLDEATISKFTKIDIEKVKEIIKKHLN
;
A
#
# COMPACT_ATOMS: atom_id res chain seq x y z
N MET A 1 11.14 -4.27 6.27
CA MET A 1 11.48 -5.64 5.86
C MET A 1 10.29 -6.55 6.17
N TYR A 2 9.37 -6.71 5.21
CA TYR A 2 8.08 -7.44 5.37
C TYR A 2 8.13 -8.92 4.91
N PRO A 3 9.08 -9.74 5.22
CA PRO A 3 9.27 -10.93 4.40
C PRO A 3 8.91 -12.26 5.04
N LEU A 4 8.60 -12.36 6.31
CA LEU A 4 8.49 -13.69 6.95
C LEU A 4 7.07 -14.09 7.38
N LEU A 5 6.12 -13.18 7.35
CA LEU A 5 4.72 -13.39 7.74
C LEU A 5 4.03 -14.46 6.90
N PRO A 6 4.09 -14.43 5.55
CA PRO A 6 3.44 -15.44 4.73
C PRO A 6 4.01 -16.85 4.93
N LEU A 7 5.32 -16.97 5.25
CA LEU A 7 5.98 -18.26 5.43
C LEU A 7 5.54 -18.99 6.71
N GLN A 8 5.35 -18.26 7.81
CA GLN A 8 4.89 -18.87 9.08
C GLN A 8 3.47 -19.43 8.91
N LEU A 9 2.60 -18.68 8.23
CA LEU A 9 1.23 -19.06 7.94
C LEU A 9 1.14 -20.23 6.96
N PHE A 10 2.00 -20.25 5.96
CA PHE A 10 2.09 -21.36 5.02
C PHE A 10 2.53 -22.67 5.71
N ASN A 11 3.47 -22.57 6.63
CA ASN A 11 3.91 -23.72 7.44
C ASN A 11 2.80 -24.22 8.38
N LEU A 12 2.03 -23.32 8.99
CA LEU A 12 0.91 -23.67 9.83
C LEU A 12 -0.17 -24.41 9.04
N ARG A 13 -0.55 -23.90 7.87
CA ARG A 13 -1.50 -24.56 6.95
C ARG A 13 -1.03 -25.97 6.57
N LYS A 14 0.25 -26.15 6.26
CA LYS A 14 0.80 -27.47 5.91
C LYS A 14 0.69 -28.47 7.07
N LYS A 15 0.98 -28.02 8.31
CA LYS A 15 0.86 -28.84 9.51
C LYS A 15 -0.61 -29.21 9.78
N LEU A 16 -1.53 -28.25 9.72
CA LEU A 16 -2.97 -28.46 9.88
C LEU A 16 -3.52 -29.44 8.85
N ASN A 17 -3.15 -29.29 7.58
CA ASN A 17 -3.57 -30.23 6.54
C ASN A 17 -3.08 -31.66 6.80
N THR A 18 -1.86 -31.80 7.33
CA THR A 18 -1.31 -33.11 7.68
C THR A 18 -2.04 -33.73 8.88
N ALA A 19 -2.32 -32.93 9.93
CA ALA A 19 -3.06 -33.36 11.08
C ALA A 19 -4.50 -33.77 10.73
N LYS A 20 -5.20 -32.96 9.90
CA LYS A 20 -6.55 -33.25 9.42
C LYS A 20 -6.60 -34.55 8.62
N LYS A 21 -5.66 -34.83 7.74
CA LYS A 21 -5.58 -36.09 6.97
C LYS A 21 -5.36 -37.31 7.86
N LYS A 22 -4.74 -37.13 9.03
CA LYS A 22 -4.49 -38.20 10.01
C LYS A 22 -5.58 -38.31 11.08
N ASN A 23 -6.63 -37.47 11.02
CA ASN A 23 -7.62 -37.30 12.07
C ASN A 23 -7.01 -37.08 13.48
N ASP A 24 -5.88 -36.39 13.54
CA ASP A 24 -5.18 -36.08 14.78
C ASP A 24 -5.75 -34.84 15.45
N ILE A 25 -6.82 -35.04 16.21
CA ILE A 25 -7.57 -33.96 16.90
C ILE A 25 -6.68 -33.21 17.90
N ASN A 26 -5.78 -33.90 18.57
CA ASN A 26 -4.91 -33.24 19.55
C ASN A 26 -3.95 -32.26 18.89
N THR A 27 -3.28 -32.69 17.82
CA THR A 27 -2.42 -31.81 17.03
C THR A 27 -3.21 -30.66 16.44
N ILE A 28 -4.46 -30.85 15.99
CA ILE A 28 -5.31 -29.74 15.46
C ILE A 28 -5.57 -28.70 16.57
N LYS A 29 -5.93 -29.15 17.80
CA LYS A 29 -6.13 -28.23 18.92
C LYS A 29 -4.88 -27.46 19.32
N GLU A 30 -3.72 -28.10 19.33
CA GLU A 30 -2.44 -27.42 19.57
C GLU A 30 -2.16 -26.39 18.51
N LEU A 31 -2.40 -26.71 17.23
CA LEU A 31 -2.20 -25.79 16.11
C LEU A 31 -3.24 -24.65 16.07
N SER A 32 -4.45 -24.84 16.63
CA SER A 32 -5.42 -23.75 16.83
C SER A 32 -4.86 -22.69 17.78
N VAL A 33 -4.28 -23.12 18.91
CA VAL A 33 -3.62 -22.21 19.84
C VAL A 33 -2.45 -21.47 19.16
N VAL A 34 -1.66 -22.18 18.36
CA VAL A 34 -0.57 -21.56 17.58
C VAL A 34 -1.10 -20.55 16.59
N ALA A 35 -2.22 -20.85 15.91
CA ALA A 35 -2.86 -19.91 14.97
C ALA A 35 -3.29 -18.63 15.67
N LYS A 36 -3.95 -18.74 16.82
CA LYS A 36 -4.38 -17.59 17.63
C LYS A 36 -3.20 -16.74 18.09
N ASN A 37 -2.17 -17.38 18.66
CA ASN A 37 -0.98 -16.68 19.12
C ASN A 37 -0.26 -15.95 17.98
N LEU A 38 -0.20 -16.58 16.81
CA LEU A 38 0.38 -15.96 15.61
C LEU A 38 -0.46 -14.76 15.15
N ALA A 39 -1.78 -14.89 15.09
CA ALA A 39 -2.68 -13.79 14.76
C ALA A 39 -2.49 -12.60 15.72
N THR A 40 -2.45 -12.86 17.03
CA THR A 40 -2.22 -11.82 18.06
C THR A 40 -0.86 -11.13 17.88
N LYS A 41 0.19 -11.92 17.65
CA LYS A 41 1.53 -11.38 17.41
C LYS A 41 1.55 -10.44 16.20
N LEU A 42 0.98 -10.89 15.08
CA LEU A 42 0.93 -10.14 13.84
C LEU A 42 0.14 -8.84 13.96
N ALA A 43 -0.99 -8.90 14.66
CA ALA A 43 -1.83 -7.73 14.89
C ALA A 43 -1.09 -6.68 15.76
N ASN A 44 -0.38 -7.12 16.80
CA ASN A 44 0.42 -6.24 17.65
C ASN A 44 1.62 -5.63 16.89
N GLU A 45 2.35 -6.43 16.11
CA GLU A 45 3.45 -5.94 15.27
C GLU A 45 2.94 -4.91 14.24
N SER A 46 1.77 -5.16 13.65
CA SER A 46 1.14 -4.20 12.73
C SER A 46 0.76 -2.90 13.44
N LYS A 47 0.27 -2.99 14.68
CA LYS A 47 -0.03 -1.81 15.51
C LYS A 47 1.22 -1.02 15.83
N GLU A 48 2.31 -1.68 16.24
CA GLU A 48 3.59 -1.02 16.52
C GLU A 48 4.11 -0.24 15.30
N LEU A 49 4.07 -0.86 14.11
CA LEU A 49 4.47 -0.19 12.86
C LEU A 49 3.60 1.04 12.56
N PHE A 50 2.30 0.95 12.84
CA PHE A 50 1.39 2.08 12.69
C PHE A 50 1.69 3.19 13.69
N GLU A 51 1.90 2.86 14.97
CA GLU A 51 2.24 3.84 16.03
C GLU A 51 3.59 4.52 15.79
N GLN A 52 4.51 3.87 15.07
CA GLN A 52 5.80 4.42 14.65
C GLN A 52 5.76 5.19 13.33
N ASP A 53 4.57 5.42 12.77
CA ASP A 53 4.38 6.07 11.46
C ASP A 53 5.08 5.34 10.28
N GLU A 54 5.41 4.05 10.43
CA GLU A 54 6.04 3.24 9.37
C GLU A 54 5.04 2.71 8.33
N ILE A 55 3.75 2.63 8.70
CA ILE A 55 2.65 2.25 7.80
C ILE A 55 1.47 3.21 7.94
N LEU A 56 0.67 3.34 6.89
CA LEU A 56 -0.56 4.14 6.90
C LEU A 56 -1.69 3.41 7.63
N GLY A 57 -2.70 4.15 8.10
CA GLY A 57 -3.88 3.57 8.73
C GLY A 57 -4.64 2.59 7.83
N GLU A 58 -4.69 2.85 6.51
CA GLU A 58 -5.27 1.94 5.52
C GLU A 58 -4.51 0.62 5.43
N ASP A 59 -3.17 0.67 5.49
CA ASP A 59 -2.33 -0.54 5.49
C ASP A 59 -2.54 -1.32 6.78
N PHE A 60 -2.58 -0.63 7.94
CA PHE A 60 -2.85 -1.25 9.23
C PHE A 60 -4.21 -1.96 9.23
N HIS A 61 -5.28 -1.28 8.78
CA HIS A 61 -6.61 -1.88 8.65
C HIS A 61 -6.60 -3.10 7.71
N SER A 62 -5.96 -2.98 6.55
CA SER A 62 -5.82 -4.07 5.58
C SER A 62 -5.09 -5.27 6.17
N MET A 63 -4.06 -5.04 7.01
CA MET A 63 -3.34 -6.10 7.70
C MET A 63 -4.23 -6.81 8.74
N LEU A 64 -5.03 -6.08 9.51
CA LEU A 64 -5.98 -6.68 10.46
C LEU A 64 -7.05 -7.52 9.75
N LEU A 65 -7.61 -7.03 8.64
CA LEU A 65 -8.55 -7.79 7.81
C LEU A 65 -7.92 -9.05 7.22
N ALA A 66 -6.67 -8.96 6.75
CA ALA A 66 -5.96 -10.11 6.23
C ALA A 66 -5.73 -11.19 7.30
N ILE A 67 -5.45 -10.79 8.54
CA ILE A 67 -5.33 -11.70 9.69
C ILE A 67 -6.68 -12.39 9.97
N GLN A 68 -7.79 -11.64 10.01
CA GLN A 68 -9.13 -12.20 10.20
C GLN A 68 -9.49 -13.21 9.12
N ASN A 69 -9.38 -12.82 7.85
CA ASN A 69 -9.70 -13.69 6.71
C ASN A 69 -8.85 -14.99 6.72
N LEU A 70 -7.60 -14.87 7.13
CA LEU A 70 -6.74 -16.04 7.23
C LEU A 70 -7.16 -16.99 8.33
N ILE A 71 -7.49 -16.48 9.53
CA ILE A 71 -7.98 -17.32 10.64
C ILE A 71 -9.31 -17.96 10.27
N GLU A 72 -10.23 -17.21 9.66
CA GLU A 72 -11.49 -17.77 9.13
C GLU A 72 -11.21 -18.91 8.15
N TYR A 73 -10.29 -18.71 7.20
CA TYR A 73 -9.91 -19.74 6.24
C TYR A 73 -9.33 -20.98 6.91
N LEU A 74 -8.42 -20.82 7.88
CA LEU A 74 -7.80 -21.94 8.60
C LEU A 74 -8.83 -22.67 9.46
N ASN A 75 -9.70 -21.93 10.13
CA ASN A 75 -10.76 -22.49 10.96
C ASN A 75 -11.74 -23.30 10.13
N LYS A 76 -12.31 -22.73 9.11
CA LYS A 76 -13.29 -23.38 8.23
C LYS A 76 -12.75 -24.64 7.55
N ASN A 77 -11.48 -24.65 7.16
CA ASN A 77 -10.92 -25.74 6.38
C ASN A 77 -10.22 -26.83 7.22
N TYR A 78 -9.74 -26.50 8.43
CA TYR A 78 -8.85 -27.41 9.16
C TYR A 78 -9.12 -27.52 10.64
N ILE A 79 -9.46 -26.42 11.34
CA ILE A 79 -9.48 -26.37 12.81
C ILE A 79 -10.87 -26.72 13.34
N GLU A 80 -11.92 -26.07 12.84
CA GLU A 80 -13.32 -26.26 13.24
C GLU A 80 -13.56 -25.90 14.72
N ASP A 81 -12.97 -24.79 15.20
CA ASP A 81 -13.10 -24.27 16.56
C ASP A 81 -14.10 -23.10 16.57
N GLU A 82 -15.24 -23.28 17.25
CA GLU A 82 -16.34 -22.30 17.26
C GLU A 82 -15.94 -20.95 17.87
N ASN A 83 -14.96 -20.91 18.77
CA ASN A 83 -14.57 -19.68 19.47
C ASN A 83 -13.41 -18.93 18.80
N LEU A 84 -12.60 -19.61 17.98
CA LEU A 84 -11.37 -19.04 17.43
C LEU A 84 -11.61 -17.77 16.61
N GLU A 85 -12.62 -17.79 15.74
CA GLU A 85 -12.95 -16.64 14.88
C GLU A 85 -13.45 -15.46 15.70
N GLU A 86 -14.32 -15.71 16.68
CA GLU A 86 -14.85 -14.68 17.57
C GLU A 86 -13.75 -14.03 18.41
N GLU A 87 -12.86 -14.83 18.99
CA GLU A 87 -11.73 -14.33 19.79
C GLU A 87 -10.78 -13.47 18.97
N VAL A 88 -10.45 -13.87 17.73
CA VAL A 88 -9.60 -13.09 16.84
C VAL A 88 -10.32 -11.82 16.36
N ASN A 89 -11.61 -11.89 16.07
CA ASN A 89 -12.41 -10.72 15.70
C ASN A 89 -12.48 -9.69 16.83
N ILE A 90 -12.70 -10.13 18.07
CA ILE A 90 -12.71 -9.23 19.24
C ILE A 90 -11.33 -8.58 19.40
N MET A 91 -10.26 -9.37 19.31
CA MET A 91 -8.89 -8.87 19.42
C MET A 91 -8.56 -7.84 18.36
N THR A 92 -8.82 -8.13 17.09
CA THR A 92 -8.53 -7.20 15.98
C THR A 92 -9.39 -5.94 16.07
N LYS A 93 -10.66 -6.05 16.44
CA LYS A 93 -11.54 -4.89 16.70
C LYS A 93 -11.07 -4.03 17.87
N SER A 94 -10.49 -4.61 18.91
CA SER A 94 -9.94 -3.85 20.04
C SER A 94 -8.69 -3.04 19.67
N LEU A 95 -7.97 -3.46 18.62
CA LEU A 95 -6.82 -2.75 18.08
C LEU A 95 -7.22 -1.69 17.05
N TYR A 96 -8.42 -1.82 16.49
CA TYR A 96 -8.98 -0.90 15.52
C TYR A 96 -9.63 0.28 16.25
N ASP A 97 -8.95 1.41 16.25
CA ASP A 97 -9.53 2.68 16.70
C ASP A 97 -10.07 3.42 15.46
N PRO A 98 -11.36 3.80 15.42
CA PRO A 98 -11.93 4.62 14.34
C PRO A 98 -11.18 5.94 14.11
N GLU A 99 -10.51 6.50 15.13
CA GLU A 99 -9.64 7.67 14.99
C GLU A 99 -8.40 7.38 14.14
N VAL A 100 -7.93 6.13 14.17
CA VAL A 100 -6.79 5.66 13.38
C VAL A 100 -7.13 5.64 11.89
N GLU A 101 -8.30 5.13 11.54
CA GLU A 101 -8.82 5.16 10.17
C GLU A 101 -8.96 6.61 9.68
N LYS A 102 -9.57 7.47 10.50
CA LYS A 102 -9.75 8.89 10.17
C LYS A 102 -8.42 9.60 9.92
N LYS A 103 -7.44 9.40 10.79
CA LYS A 103 -6.07 9.95 10.61
C LYS A 103 -5.38 9.38 9.37
N GLY A 104 -5.57 8.10 9.06
CA GLY A 104 -5.05 7.48 7.84
C GLY A 104 -5.64 8.08 6.58
N ILE A 105 -6.98 8.26 6.55
CA ILE A 105 -7.69 8.91 5.45
C ILE A 105 -7.22 10.37 5.29
N GLU A 106 -7.14 11.13 6.37
CA GLU A 106 -6.67 12.53 6.35
C GLU A 106 -5.24 12.63 5.78
N LYS A 107 -4.32 11.79 6.27
CA LYS A 107 -2.93 11.71 5.76
C LYS A 107 -2.87 11.30 4.28
N GLY A 108 -3.68 10.32 3.89
CA GLY A 108 -3.77 9.87 2.48
C GLY A 108 -4.27 10.98 1.55
N ILE A 109 -5.29 11.73 1.98
CA ILE A 109 -5.80 12.88 1.24
C ILE A 109 -4.73 13.98 1.12
N GLU A 110 -4.05 14.33 2.21
CA GLU A 110 -2.99 15.34 2.22
C GLU A 110 -1.85 14.98 1.26
N GLN A 111 -1.36 13.75 1.32
CA GLN A 111 -0.32 13.25 0.41
C GLN A 111 -0.78 13.22 -1.05
N GLY A 112 -2.03 12.81 -1.29
CA GLY A 112 -2.63 12.82 -2.63
C GLY A 112 -2.74 14.22 -3.22
N ILE A 113 -3.15 15.20 -2.41
CA ILE A 113 -3.22 16.61 -2.79
C ILE A 113 -1.82 17.14 -3.10
N GLU A 114 -0.84 16.90 -2.24
CA GLU A 114 0.54 17.37 -2.44
C GLU A 114 1.14 16.80 -3.72
N GLN A 115 0.99 15.48 -3.95
CA GLN A 115 1.45 14.83 -5.18
C GLN A 115 0.71 15.36 -6.41
N GLY A 116 -0.61 15.55 -6.33
CA GLY A 116 -1.43 16.10 -7.40
C GLY A 116 -1.02 17.53 -7.79
N ILE A 117 -0.80 18.39 -6.79
CA ILE A 117 -0.32 19.76 -7.00
C ILE A 117 1.06 19.74 -7.69
N LYS A 118 1.99 18.94 -7.17
CA LYS A 118 3.36 18.83 -7.72
C LYS A 118 3.37 18.33 -9.17
N GLN A 119 2.56 17.31 -9.47
CA GLN A 119 2.42 16.79 -10.83
C GLN A 119 1.73 17.81 -11.75
N GLY A 120 0.64 18.43 -11.28
CA GLY A 120 -0.10 19.44 -12.04
C GLY A 120 0.76 20.67 -12.35
N MET A 121 1.53 21.16 -11.37
CA MET A 121 2.47 22.27 -11.60
C MET A 121 3.54 21.91 -12.63
N LYS A 122 4.13 20.70 -12.53
CA LYS A 122 5.14 20.23 -13.49
C LYS A 122 4.56 20.16 -14.90
N GLN A 123 3.39 19.54 -15.06
CA GLN A 123 2.71 19.44 -16.35
C GLN A 123 2.32 20.83 -16.91
N GLY A 124 1.80 21.71 -16.07
CA GLY A 124 1.45 23.07 -16.46
C GLY A 124 2.65 23.89 -16.93
N ILE A 125 3.80 23.78 -16.24
CA ILE A 125 5.04 24.42 -16.66
C ILE A 125 5.51 23.85 -18.02
N GLU A 126 5.50 22.54 -18.19
CA GLU A 126 5.92 21.89 -19.44
C GLU A 126 5.02 22.27 -20.61
N GLN A 127 3.70 22.30 -20.40
CA GLN A 127 2.73 22.74 -21.43
C GLN A 127 2.91 24.21 -21.80
N ASN A 128 3.03 25.09 -20.80
CA ASN A 128 3.26 26.51 -21.05
C ASN A 128 4.59 26.76 -21.80
N GLN A 129 5.66 26.07 -21.39
CA GLN A 129 6.94 26.15 -22.09
C GLN A 129 6.83 25.69 -23.54
N ALA A 130 6.09 24.60 -23.79
CA ALA A 130 5.87 24.10 -25.14
C ALA A 130 5.08 25.12 -26.00
N GLU A 131 4.00 25.68 -25.43
CA GLU A 131 3.18 26.68 -26.12
C GLU A 131 3.98 27.92 -26.48
N ILE A 132 4.76 28.45 -25.54
CA ILE A 132 5.61 29.64 -25.81
C ILE A 132 6.63 29.36 -26.93
N VAL A 133 7.33 28.21 -26.84
CA VAL A 133 8.34 27.83 -27.84
C VAL A 133 7.72 27.67 -29.22
N LEU A 134 6.57 27.00 -29.33
CA LEU A 134 5.89 26.75 -30.58
C LEU A 134 5.33 28.04 -31.18
N ASN A 135 4.78 28.94 -30.37
CA ASN A 135 4.31 30.25 -30.84
C ASN A 135 5.47 31.10 -31.38
N MET A 136 6.59 31.18 -30.66
CA MET A 136 7.76 31.94 -31.11
C MET A 136 8.39 31.34 -32.37
N LEU A 137 8.41 30.02 -32.51
CA LEU A 137 8.85 29.33 -33.71
C LEU A 137 7.93 29.67 -34.92
N GLY A 138 6.59 29.67 -34.66
CA GLY A 138 5.60 30.06 -35.67
C GLY A 138 5.76 31.49 -36.18
N GLU A 139 6.26 32.41 -35.34
CA GLU A 139 6.62 33.79 -35.71
C GLU A 139 7.99 33.88 -36.44
N GLY A 140 8.65 32.75 -36.68
CA GLY A 140 9.90 32.69 -37.46
C GLY A 140 11.18 32.91 -36.65
N LEU A 141 11.11 32.86 -35.30
CA LEU A 141 12.33 32.97 -34.49
C LEU A 141 13.09 31.64 -34.51
N ASP A 142 14.42 31.71 -34.51
CA ASP A 142 15.29 30.52 -34.40
C ASP A 142 15.42 30.02 -32.96
N GLU A 143 15.85 28.78 -32.80
CA GLU A 143 15.98 28.09 -31.51
C GLU A 143 16.87 28.84 -30.51
N ALA A 144 17.96 29.45 -30.96
CA ALA A 144 18.88 30.21 -30.12
C ALA A 144 18.24 31.48 -29.57
N THR A 145 17.48 32.19 -30.43
CA THR A 145 16.72 33.38 -30.06
C THR A 145 15.60 33.04 -29.08
N ILE A 146 14.84 31.94 -29.32
CA ILE A 146 13.80 31.42 -28.40
C ILE A 146 14.41 31.10 -27.04
N SER A 147 15.50 30.33 -26.98
CA SER A 147 16.20 29.98 -25.73
C SER A 147 16.63 31.24 -24.96
N LYS A 148 17.19 32.25 -25.66
CA LYS A 148 17.63 33.49 -25.04
C LYS A 148 16.50 34.30 -24.39
N PHE A 149 15.35 34.42 -25.09
CA PHE A 149 14.21 35.22 -24.59
C PHE A 149 13.43 34.48 -23.49
N THR A 150 13.22 33.16 -23.62
CA THR A 150 12.44 32.37 -22.68
C THR A 150 13.25 31.93 -21.47
N LYS A 151 14.58 31.97 -21.55
CA LYS A 151 15.53 31.36 -20.59
C LYS A 151 15.35 29.85 -20.42
N ILE A 152 14.72 29.21 -21.39
CA ILE A 152 14.64 27.73 -21.45
C ILE A 152 15.93 27.24 -22.09
N ASP A 153 16.51 26.19 -21.56
CA ASP A 153 17.72 25.59 -22.14
C ASP A 153 17.51 25.20 -23.61
N ILE A 154 18.52 25.44 -24.42
CA ILE A 154 18.44 25.25 -25.87
C ILE A 154 18.15 23.80 -26.27
N GLU A 155 18.67 22.84 -25.50
CA GLU A 155 18.40 21.41 -25.74
C GLU A 155 16.94 21.09 -25.47
N LYS A 156 16.35 21.72 -24.45
CA LYS A 156 14.93 21.56 -24.13
C LYS A 156 14.04 22.25 -25.19
N VAL A 157 14.45 23.38 -25.73
CA VAL A 157 13.76 24.01 -26.86
C VAL A 157 13.72 23.07 -28.05
N LYS A 158 14.85 22.49 -28.44
CA LYS A 158 14.93 21.50 -29.53
C LYS A 158 14.07 20.24 -29.25
N GLU A 159 14.06 19.74 -28.02
CA GLU A 159 13.24 18.61 -27.65
C GLU A 159 11.74 18.92 -27.82
N ILE A 160 11.29 20.09 -27.36
CA ILE A 160 9.90 20.53 -27.49
C ILE A 160 9.52 20.61 -28.97
N ILE A 161 10.36 21.25 -29.81
CA ILE A 161 10.13 21.39 -31.25
C ILE A 161 10.04 20.01 -31.91
N LYS A 162 10.99 19.13 -31.64
CA LYS A 162 11.01 17.75 -32.17
C LYS A 162 9.77 16.94 -31.80
N LYS A 163 9.29 17.10 -30.58
CA LYS A 163 8.12 16.36 -30.07
C LYS A 163 6.81 16.78 -30.73
N HIS A 164 6.70 18.05 -31.18
CA HIS A 164 5.44 18.60 -31.66
C HIS A 164 5.40 18.78 -33.19
N LEU A 165 6.53 18.66 -33.88
CA LEU A 165 6.59 18.74 -35.33
C LEU A 165 6.82 17.41 -36.06
N ASN A 166 6.91 16.30 -35.31
CA ASN A 166 6.88 14.92 -35.81
C ASN A 166 5.57 14.24 -35.45
#